data_7938bf5227742dda20365e0972580410
#
_entry.id   7938bf5227742dda20365e0972580410
#
_cell.length_a   1.000
_cell.length_b   1.000
_cell.length_c   1.000
_cell.angle_alpha   90.00
_cell.angle_beta   90.00
_cell.angle_gamma   90.00
#
_symmetry.space_group_name_H-M   'P 1'
#
loop_
_entity.id
_entity.type
_entity.pdbx_description
1 polymer ?
#
loop_
_entity_poly.entity_id
_entity_poly.type
_entity_poly.pdbx_seq_one_letter_code
_entity_poly.pdbx_strand_id
1 'polypeptide(L)'
;MLSIIIPTMQKDLDVLNKLLCELEESDVVGEVVVIDNSCKGFNSKFSKVRVFTQKENLFVNPAWNLGIKLSNPEYKTFGILNDDLILPKNLFKAVDDFFSKSDKNIGLAGIDCATNSPKSDFDEYPKDSEVKFEIMDKMAGFWGSAYFGLKKNYFVIPEEIKVFYGDHFLFRRNQQAGRANYKITNISVKHLESLTSHSSKFIKKLFKSDRKYCIKYDGVEHQKLSFMQRMLSLTYYHEHYVLCLLGLKMKFKCHKKALV
;
A
#
# COMPACT_ATOMS: atom_id res chain seq x y z
N MET A 1 8.86 -18.71 -0.61
CA MET A 1 8.33 -18.10 -1.85
C MET A 1 7.14 -17.20 -1.55
N LEU A 2 6.98 -16.16 -2.36
CA LEU A 2 5.94 -15.16 -2.23
C LEU A 2 4.85 -15.33 -3.29
N SER A 3 3.58 -15.07 -2.88
CA SER A 3 2.48 -14.79 -3.80
C SER A 3 2.31 -13.26 -3.86
N ILE A 4 2.40 -12.69 -5.03
CA ILE A 4 2.19 -11.25 -5.23
C ILE A 4 0.79 -11.01 -5.80
N ILE A 5 0.05 -10.09 -5.18
CA ILE A 5 -1.30 -9.71 -5.57
C ILE A 5 -1.27 -8.28 -6.13
N ILE A 6 -1.79 -8.09 -7.34
CA ILE A 6 -1.83 -6.79 -8.02
C ILE A 6 -3.24 -6.52 -8.53
N PRO A 7 -4.03 -5.66 -7.87
CA PRO A 7 -5.24 -5.13 -8.49
C PRO A 7 -4.86 -4.10 -9.56
N THR A 8 -5.50 -4.15 -10.71
CA THR A 8 -5.22 -3.21 -11.82
C THR A 8 -6.50 -2.65 -12.45
N MET A 9 -6.43 -1.39 -12.86
CA MET A 9 -7.40 -0.75 -13.75
C MET A 9 -6.84 -0.61 -15.16
N GLN A 10 -5.65 -1.18 -15.43
CA GLN A 10 -4.94 -1.11 -16.71
C GLN A 10 -4.74 0.34 -17.22
N LYS A 11 -4.44 1.26 -16.33
CA LYS A 11 -4.24 2.66 -16.69
C LYS A 11 -2.93 2.90 -17.42
N ASP A 12 -1.87 2.21 -17.01
CA ASP A 12 -0.56 2.24 -17.65
C ASP A 12 -0.01 0.81 -17.76
N LEU A 13 -0.27 0.18 -18.92
CA LEU A 13 0.17 -1.20 -19.16
C LEU A 13 1.69 -1.32 -19.31
N ASP A 14 2.38 -0.26 -19.72
CA ASP A 14 3.84 -0.29 -19.84
C ASP A 14 4.49 -0.39 -18.47
N VAL A 15 4.04 0.41 -17.51
CA VAL A 15 4.53 0.34 -16.12
C VAL A 15 4.15 -1.00 -15.48
N LEU A 16 2.91 -1.45 -15.65
CA LEU A 16 2.49 -2.78 -15.16
C LEU A 16 3.37 -3.89 -15.75
N ASN A 17 3.63 -3.88 -17.06
CA ASN A 17 4.46 -4.91 -17.69
C ASN A 17 5.92 -4.87 -17.20
N LYS A 18 6.48 -3.69 -16.90
CA LYS A 18 7.80 -3.57 -16.27
C LYS A 18 7.82 -4.22 -14.89
N LEU A 19 6.81 -3.94 -14.06
CA LEU A 19 6.67 -4.58 -12.75
C LEU A 19 6.51 -6.11 -12.89
N LEU A 20 5.68 -6.59 -13.81
CA LEU A 20 5.48 -8.01 -14.04
C LEU A 20 6.76 -8.71 -14.53
N CYS A 21 7.58 -8.04 -15.35
CA CYS A 21 8.89 -8.55 -15.80
C CYS A 21 9.85 -8.73 -14.63
N GLU A 22 9.93 -7.76 -13.73
CA GLU A 22 10.75 -7.82 -12.52
C GLU A 22 10.32 -8.98 -11.59
N LEU A 23 9.01 -9.16 -11.42
CA LEU A 23 8.46 -10.25 -10.61
C LEU A 23 8.71 -11.62 -11.24
N GLU A 24 8.67 -11.73 -12.57
CA GLU A 24 9.00 -12.96 -13.29
C GLU A 24 10.48 -13.37 -13.10
N GLU A 25 11.40 -12.39 -13.10
CA GLU A 25 12.84 -12.62 -12.93
C GLU A 25 13.22 -12.99 -11.48
N SER A 26 12.37 -12.73 -10.50
CA SER A 26 12.69 -12.95 -9.09
C SER A 26 12.60 -14.45 -8.71
N ASP A 27 13.69 -15.01 -8.18
CA ASP A 27 13.74 -16.43 -7.76
C ASP A 27 12.85 -16.76 -6.55
N VAL A 28 12.45 -15.75 -5.77
CA VAL A 28 11.64 -15.93 -4.56
C VAL A 28 10.15 -15.65 -4.77
N VAL A 29 9.77 -15.03 -5.90
CA VAL A 29 8.38 -14.88 -6.30
C VAL A 29 7.91 -16.14 -6.99
N GLY A 30 6.95 -16.84 -6.39
CA GLY A 30 6.39 -18.08 -6.92
C GLY A 30 5.21 -17.89 -7.86
N GLU A 31 4.43 -16.81 -7.63
CA GLU A 31 3.29 -16.45 -8.48
C GLU A 31 2.95 -14.97 -8.37
N VAL A 32 2.28 -14.46 -9.40
CA VAL A 32 1.66 -13.14 -9.43
C VAL A 32 0.18 -13.31 -9.78
N VAL A 33 -0.69 -12.90 -8.87
CA VAL A 33 -2.15 -12.94 -9.05
C VAL A 33 -2.62 -11.52 -9.39
N VAL A 34 -2.96 -11.29 -10.65
CA VAL A 34 -3.47 -9.99 -11.12
C VAL A 34 -5.00 -10.01 -11.10
N ILE A 35 -5.60 -9.10 -10.34
CA ILE A 35 -7.05 -8.88 -10.31
C ILE A 35 -7.38 -7.71 -11.22
N ASP A 36 -7.88 -8.03 -12.41
CA ASP A 36 -8.22 -7.03 -13.41
C ASP A 36 -9.60 -6.42 -13.16
N ASN A 37 -9.60 -5.28 -12.50
CA ASN A 37 -10.79 -4.46 -12.21
C ASN A 37 -11.22 -3.57 -13.39
N SER A 38 -10.43 -3.54 -14.49
CA SER A 38 -10.80 -2.78 -15.69
C SER A 38 -11.92 -3.46 -16.47
N CYS A 39 -12.14 -4.75 -16.24
CA CYS A 39 -13.12 -5.60 -16.92
C CYS A 39 -12.82 -5.83 -18.42
N LYS A 40 -11.62 -5.43 -18.89
CA LYS A 40 -11.24 -5.53 -20.31
C LYS A 40 -10.48 -6.82 -20.62
N GLY A 41 -9.83 -7.39 -19.62
CA GLY A 41 -8.90 -8.50 -19.78
C GLY A 41 -7.58 -8.06 -20.41
N PHE A 42 -6.55 -8.80 -20.12
CA PHE A 42 -5.30 -8.77 -20.87
C PHE A 42 -4.60 -10.12 -20.75
N ASN A 43 -3.75 -10.43 -21.73
CA ASN A 43 -2.96 -11.66 -21.71
C ASN A 43 -1.54 -11.31 -21.25
N SER A 44 -1.10 -11.95 -20.19
CA SER A 44 0.29 -11.87 -19.76
C SER A 44 1.15 -12.92 -20.49
N LYS A 45 2.35 -12.51 -20.92
CA LYS A 45 3.35 -13.42 -21.48
C LYS A 45 4.22 -14.11 -20.42
N PHE A 46 4.08 -13.71 -19.17
CA PHE A 46 4.91 -14.17 -18.05
C PHE A 46 4.33 -15.45 -17.43
N SER A 47 5.18 -16.41 -17.13
CA SER A 47 4.77 -17.76 -16.69
C SER A 47 4.21 -17.78 -15.28
N LYS A 48 4.71 -16.91 -14.40
CA LYS A 48 4.25 -16.76 -13.00
C LYS A 48 2.95 -15.99 -12.87
N VAL A 49 2.49 -15.32 -13.94
CA VAL A 49 1.36 -14.38 -13.88
C VAL A 49 0.05 -15.05 -14.22
N ARG A 50 -0.91 -14.98 -13.31
CA ARG A 50 -2.29 -15.43 -13.50
C ARG A 50 -3.22 -14.21 -13.44
N VAL A 51 -3.96 -13.97 -14.52
CA VAL A 51 -4.88 -12.83 -14.64
C VAL A 51 -6.32 -13.28 -14.39
N PHE A 52 -7.02 -12.60 -13.49
CA PHE A 52 -8.42 -12.82 -13.17
C PHE A 52 -9.25 -11.58 -13.50
N THR A 53 -9.76 -11.53 -14.72
CA THR A 53 -10.63 -10.44 -15.18
C THR A 53 -11.98 -10.49 -14.47
N GLN A 54 -12.37 -9.38 -13.89
CA GLN A 54 -13.64 -9.25 -13.18
C GLN A 54 -14.77 -8.83 -14.13
N LYS A 55 -16.00 -9.16 -13.76
CA LYS A 55 -17.20 -8.72 -14.49
C LYS A 55 -17.56 -7.26 -14.18
N GLU A 56 -17.16 -6.78 -13.01
CA GLU A 56 -17.33 -5.41 -12.53
C GLU A 56 -16.13 -5.01 -11.66
N ASN A 57 -15.92 -3.71 -11.46
CA ASN A 57 -14.86 -3.21 -10.60
C ASN A 57 -15.16 -3.53 -9.13
N LEU A 58 -14.37 -4.43 -8.56
CA LEU A 58 -14.46 -4.82 -7.15
C LEU A 58 -13.95 -3.74 -6.19
N PHE A 59 -13.26 -2.73 -6.70
CA PHE A 59 -12.43 -1.80 -5.92
C PHE A 59 -11.15 -2.46 -5.36
N VAL A 60 -10.36 -1.69 -4.61
CA VAL A 60 -9.01 -2.07 -4.19
C VAL A 60 -9.02 -3.17 -3.12
N ASN A 61 -9.69 -2.92 -1.99
CA ASN A 61 -9.63 -3.82 -0.84
C ASN A 61 -10.34 -5.17 -1.08
N PRO A 62 -11.53 -5.23 -1.71
CA PRO A 62 -12.10 -6.52 -2.12
C PRO A 62 -11.24 -7.27 -3.14
N ALA A 63 -10.53 -6.57 -4.03
CA ALA A 63 -9.59 -7.22 -4.96
C ALA A 63 -8.39 -7.82 -4.21
N TRP A 64 -7.88 -7.18 -3.15
CA TRP A 64 -6.86 -7.76 -2.27
C TRP A 64 -7.35 -9.06 -1.63
N ASN A 65 -8.55 -9.05 -1.02
CA ASN A 65 -9.16 -10.24 -0.44
C ASN A 65 -9.27 -11.39 -1.46
N LEU A 66 -9.75 -11.08 -2.66
CA LEU A 66 -9.88 -12.06 -3.73
C LEU A 66 -8.53 -12.61 -4.16
N GLY A 67 -7.52 -11.74 -4.33
CA GLY A 67 -6.16 -12.14 -4.69
C GLY A 67 -5.54 -13.08 -3.66
N ILE A 68 -5.67 -12.78 -2.37
CA ILE A 68 -5.23 -13.67 -1.28
C ILE A 68 -5.94 -15.03 -1.36
N LYS A 69 -7.26 -15.02 -1.57
CA LYS A 69 -8.06 -16.25 -1.69
C LYS A 69 -7.66 -17.14 -2.89
N LEU A 70 -7.30 -16.52 -4.01
CA LEU A 70 -6.93 -17.22 -5.25
C LEU A 70 -5.45 -17.63 -5.30
N SER A 71 -4.63 -17.09 -4.39
CA SER A 71 -3.20 -17.37 -4.34
C SER A 71 -2.91 -18.81 -3.87
N ASN A 72 -1.77 -19.36 -4.34
CA ASN A 72 -1.33 -20.70 -4.01
C ASN A 72 -1.12 -20.86 -2.49
N PRO A 73 -1.83 -21.79 -1.80
CA PRO A 73 -1.74 -21.96 -0.35
C PRO A 73 -0.35 -22.42 0.13
N GLU A 74 0.45 -23.02 -0.73
CA GLU A 74 1.81 -23.47 -0.41
C GLU A 74 2.78 -22.29 -0.16
N TYR A 75 2.53 -21.12 -0.77
CA TYR A 75 3.34 -19.92 -0.55
C TYR A 75 2.85 -19.18 0.68
N LYS A 76 3.64 -19.21 1.74
CA LYS A 76 3.24 -18.67 3.07
C LYS A 76 3.20 -17.17 3.15
N THR A 77 4.02 -16.49 2.35
CA THR A 77 4.15 -15.03 2.34
C THR A 77 3.39 -14.43 1.17
N PHE A 78 2.67 -13.35 1.41
CA PHE A 78 2.05 -12.55 0.36
C PHE A 78 2.69 -11.17 0.26
N GLY A 79 2.63 -10.57 -0.93
CA GLY A 79 2.84 -9.15 -1.18
C GLY A 79 1.62 -8.57 -1.87
N ILE A 80 1.19 -7.39 -1.47
CA ILE A 80 0.18 -6.61 -2.18
C ILE A 80 0.86 -5.39 -2.75
N LEU A 81 0.79 -5.22 -4.06
CA LEU A 81 1.44 -4.14 -4.79
C LEU A 81 0.42 -3.41 -5.67
N ASN A 82 0.57 -2.09 -5.81
CA ASN A 82 -0.10 -1.33 -6.85
C ASN A 82 0.52 -1.66 -8.22
N ASP A 83 -0.25 -1.41 -9.29
CA ASP A 83 0.14 -1.65 -10.68
C ASP A 83 1.02 -0.54 -11.30
N ASP A 84 1.39 0.47 -10.52
CA ASP A 84 2.10 1.68 -10.93
C ASP A 84 3.43 1.89 -10.16
N LEU A 85 4.08 0.79 -9.76
CA LEU A 85 5.32 0.77 -9.00
C LEU A 85 6.50 0.22 -9.82
N ILE A 86 7.70 0.74 -9.56
CA ILE A 86 8.97 0.08 -9.87
C ILE A 86 9.78 -0.03 -8.57
N LEU A 87 10.23 -1.22 -8.26
CA LEU A 87 10.85 -1.59 -6.97
C LEU A 87 12.31 -2.01 -7.19
N PRO A 88 13.19 -1.92 -6.19
CA PRO A 88 14.54 -2.47 -6.31
C PRO A 88 14.51 -4.00 -6.36
N LYS A 89 15.35 -4.62 -7.20
CA LYS A 89 15.33 -6.07 -7.47
C LYS A 89 15.58 -6.91 -6.23
N ASN A 90 16.43 -6.44 -5.31
CA ASN A 90 16.77 -7.16 -4.09
C ASN A 90 15.67 -7.12 -3.00
N LEU A 91 14.61 -6.32 -3.18
CA LEU A 91 13.54 -6.18 -2.20
C LEU A 91 12.84 -7.51 -1.89
N PHE A 92 12.46 -8.25 -2.93
CA PHE A 92 11.68 -9.50 -2.77
C PHE A 92 12.47 -10.56 -2.01
N LYS A 93 13.79 -10.67 -2.29
CA LYS A 93 14.65 -11.57 -1.54
C LYS A 93 14.79 -11.15 -0.07
N ALA A 94 14.97 -9.87 0.20
CA ALA A 94 15.03 -9.36 1.57
C ALA A 94 13.73 -9.62 2.34
N VAL A 95 12.58 -9.46 1.68
CA VAL A 95 11.25 -9.77 2.25
C VAL A 95 11.10 -11.27 2.53
N ASP A 96 11.45 -12.15 1.57
CA ASP A 96 11.36 -13.60 1.77
C ASP A 96 12.26 -14.06 2.92
N ASP A 97 13.50 -13.56 2.98
CA ASP A 97 14.45 -13.81 4.07
C ASP A 97 13.91 -13.33 5.42
N PHE A 98 13.32 -12.13 5.47
CA PHE A 98 12.75 -11.57 6.70
C PHE A 98 11.62 -12.43 7.25
N PHE A 99 10.62 -12.77 6.43
CA PHE A 99 9.47 -13.57 6.88
C PHE A 99 9.81 -15.05 7.12
N SER A 100 10.84 -15.57 6.47
CA SER A 100 11.30 -16.96 6.66
C SER A 100 12.11 -17.16 7.95
N LYS A 101 12.91 -16.15 8.36
CA LYS A 101 13.81 -16.21 9.51
C LYS A 101 13.19 -15.70 10.80
N SER A 102 12.11 -14.94 10.70
CA SER A 102 11.53 -14.25 11.84
C SER A 102 10.57 -15.12 12.64
N ASP A 103 10.59 -14.90 13.94
CA ASP A 103 9.67 -15.55 14.87
C ASP A 103 8.21 -15.15 14.64
N LYS A 104 7.31 -15.93 15.24
CA LYS A 104 5.88 -16.07 14.93
C LYS A 104 4.99 -14.83 15.07
N ASN A 105 5.49 -13.70 15.56
CA ASN A 105 4.69 -12.51 15.92
C ASN A 105 4.85 -11.34 14.94
N ILE A 106 5.08 -11.61 13.64
CA ILE A 106 5.14 -10.57 12.62
C ILE A 106 3.75 -10.31 12.05
N GLY A 107 3.39 -9.04 12.00
CA GLY A 107 2.22 -8.54 11.30
C GLY A 107 2.51 -8.26 9.84
N LEU A 108 2.56 -6.99 9.48
CA LEU A 108 2.84 -6.51 8.13
C LEU A 108 4.22 -5.87 8.06
N ALA A 109 4.82 -5.88 6.86
CA ALA A 109 5.95 -5.04 6.50
C ALA A 109 5.56 -4.20 5.29
N GLY A 110 5.55 -2.87 5.43
CA GLY A 110 5.07 -1.96 4.38
C GLY A 110 6.11 -0.93 3.98
N ILE A 111 5.97 -0.42 2.76
CA ILE A 111 6.84 0.58 2.16
C ILE A 111 6.13 1.93 2.16
N ASP A 112 6.86 2.99 2.50
CA ASP A 112 6.37 4.35 2.34
C ASP A 112 6.57 4.80 0.88
N CYS A 113 5.51 4.74 0.10
CA CYS A 113 5.50 5.14 -1.30
C CYS A 113 4.89 6.55 -1.50
N ALA A 114 5.07 7.44 -0.53
CA ALA A 114 4.44 8.77 -0.54
C ALA A 114 5.02 9.73 -1.59
N THR A 115 6.17 9.42 -2.18
CA THR A 115 6.80 10.24 -3.22
C THR A 115 6.38 9.76 -4.59
N ASN A 116 5.69 10.63 -5.34
CA ASN A 116 5.37 10.37 -6.74
C ASN A 116 6.60 10.64 -7.62
N SER A 117 6.86 9.75 -8.57
CA SER A 117 7.91 9.89 -9.58
C SER A 117 7.29 10.26 -10.93
N PRO A 118 7.89 11.18 -11.71
CA PRO A 118 7.42 11.44 -13.07
C PRO A 118 7.62 10.20 -13.94
N LYS A 119 6.78 10.04 -14.97
CA LYS A 119 6.85 8.87 -15.88
C LYS A 119 8.19 8.70 -16.56
N SER A 120 8.92 9.79 -16.81
CA SER A 120 10.28 9.78 -17.37
C SER A 120 11.28 8.98 -16.53
N ASP A 121 11.05 8.87 -15.21
CA ASP A 121 11.97 8.17 -14.31
C ASP A 121 11.79 6.65 -14.34
N PHE A 122 10.73 6.15 -15.00
CA PHE A 122 10.39 4.72 -15.02
C PHE A 122 11.22 3.90 -16.01
N ASP A 123 12.14 4.53 -16.76
CA ASP A 123 13.04 3.82 -17.69
C ASP A 123 14.20 3.10 -16.98
N GLU A 124 14.51 3.52 -15.75
CA GLU A 124 15.55 2.89 -14.94
C GLU A 124 14.97 2.26 -13.67
N TYR A 125 15.49 1.09 -13.30
CA TYR A 125 15.17 0.48 -12.00
C TYR A 125 15.86 1.22 -10.86
N PRO A 126 15.22 1.32 -9.67
CA PRO A 126 15.90 1.79 -8.47
C PRO A 126 17.12 0.93 -8.17
N LYS A 127 18.19 1.57 -7.68
CA LYS A 127 19.39 0.83 -7.28
C LYS A 127 19.11 -0.04 -6.07
N ASP A 128 19.68 -1.24 -6.07
CA ASP A 128 19.68 -2.11 -4.92
C ASP A 128 20.41 -1.45 -3.74
N SER A 129 19.89 -1.65 -2.55
CA SER A 129 20.45 -1.15 -1.31
C SER A 129 20.21 -2.16 -0.18
N GLU A 130 20.87 -2.00 0.95
CA GLU A 130 20.60 -2.82 2.13
C GLU A 130 19.19 -2.54 2.66
N VAL A 131 18.25 -3.45 2.42
CA VAL A 131 16.85 -3.34 2.87
C VAL A 131 16.79 -3.49 4.39
N LYS A 132 16.16 -2.54 5.08
CA LYS A 132 15.99 -2.56 6.54
C LYS A 132 14.53 -2.66 6.93
N PHE A 133 14.27 -3.34 8.06
CA PHE A 133 12.94 -3.53 8.64
C PHE A 133 12.91 -2.91 10.03
N GLU A 134 12.14 -1.86 10.20
CA GLU A 134 12.03 -1.10 11.45
C GLU A 134 10.64 -1.28 12.05
N ILE A 135 10.58 -1.62 13.36
CA ILE A 135 9.30 -1.80 14.08
C ILE A 135 8.52 -0.49 14.08
N MET A 136 7.21 -0.60 13.86
CA MET A 136 6.28 0.52 13.89
C MET A 136 5.16 0.34 14.90
N ASP A 137 5.08 1.26 15.86
CA ASP A 137 3.96 1.33 16.80
C ASP A 137 2.74 2.06 16.23
N LYS A 138 2.98 2.99 15.29
CA LYS A 138 1.95 3.78 14.62
C LYS A 138 2.17 3.75 13.14
N MET A 139 1.10 3.55 12.40
CA MET A 139 1.16 3.64 10.94
C MET A 139 1.48 5.07 10.51
N ALA A 140 2.65 5.26 9.91
CA ALA A 140 3.11 6.52 9.35
C ALA A 140 3.38 6.32 7.85
N GLY A 141 2.86 7.20 7.01
CA GLY A 141 2.95 7.09 5.56
C GLY A 141 1.82 6.26 4.94
N PHE A 142 1.90 6.07 3.63
CA PHE A 142 0.89 5.36 2.85
C PHE A 142 1.40 3.97 2.45
N TRP A 143 0.96 2.96 3.18
CA TRP A 143 1.33 1.57 2.91
C TRP A 143 0.51 0.92 1.80
N GLY A 144 -0.67 1.45 1.49
CA GLY A 144 -1.60 0.87 0.54
C GLY A 144 -1.03 0.56 -0.85
N SER A 145 0.13 1.13 -1.19
CA SER A 145 0.80 0.90 -2.47
C SER A 145 1.67 -0.36 -2.49
N ALA A 146 2.33 -0.70 -1.36
CA ALA A 146 3.20 -1.88 -1.27
C ALA A 146 3.35 -2.37 0.18
N TYR A 147 2.92 -3.58 0.45
CA TYR A 147 3.12 -4.23 1.74
C TYR A 147 3.09 -5.75 1.63
N PHE A 148 3.70 -6.40 2.63
CA PHE A 148 3.92 -7.83 2.69
C PHE A 148 3.47 -8.39 4.04
N GLY A 149 3.15 -9.68 4.08
CA GLY A 149 2.75 -10.36 5.30
C GLY A 149 2.66 -11.88 5.15
N LEU A 150 2.40 -12.57 6.26
CA LEU A 150 2.12 -14.00 6.23
C LEU A 150 0.63 -14.22 5.97
N LYS A 151 0.27 -15.11 5.03
CA LYS A 151 -1.14 -15.41 4.70
C LYS A 151 -1.95 -15.83 5.91
N LYS A 152 -1.39 -16.61 6.82
CA LYS A 152 -2.03 -17.02 8.09
C LYS A 152 -2.38 -15.85 9.01
N ASN A 153 -1.75 -14.69 8.81
CA ASN A 153 -1.93 -13.46 9.60
C ASN A 153 -2.77 -12.41 8.85
N TYR A 154 -3.26 -12.74 7.65
CA TYR A 154 -4.13 -11.87 6.89
C TYR A 154 -5.55 -11.86 7.49
N PHE A 155 -6.08 -10.69 7.71
CA PHE A 155 -7.48 -10.49 8.09
C PHE A 155 -8.29 -10.06 6.88
N VAL A 156 -9.38 -10.76 6.59
CA VAL A 156 -10.28 -10.37 5.50
C VAL A 156 -10.83 -8.98 5.79
N ILE A 157 -10.58 -8.05 4.86
CA ILE A 157 -11.05 -6.67 4.97
C ILE A 157 -12.57 -6.66 4.73
N PRO A 158 -13.38 -6.00 5.58
CA PRO A 158 -14.82 -5.90 5.35
C PRO A 158 -15.16 -5.32 3.99
N GLU A 159 -16.14 -5.90 3.30
CA GLU A 159 -16.52 -5.52 1.93
C GLU A 159 -16.98 -4.06 1.78
N GLU A 160 -17.43 -3.44 2.88
CA GLU A 160 -17.83 -2.04 2.90
C GLU A 160 -16.63 -1.08 2.81
N ILE A 161 -15.40 -1.54 3.15
CA ILE A 161 -14.17 -0.78 3.02
C ILE A 161 -13.61 -1.01 1.61
N LYS A 162 -13.94 -0.10 0.68
CA LYS A 162 -13.74 -0.32 -0.76
C LYS A 162 -12.32 0.00 -1.26
N VAL A 163 -11.82 1.18 -0.94
CA VAL A 163 -10.58 1.73 -1.53
C VAL A 163 -9.58 2.15 -0.47
N PHE A 164 -10.03 2.91 0.53
CA PHE A 164 -9.19 3.51 1.56
C PHE A 164 -9.21 2.68 2.83
N TYR A 165 -8.22 2.88 3.70
CA TYR A 165 -8.16 2.29 5.04
C TYR A 165 -8.04 0.75 5.12
N GLY A 166 -7.88 0.04 4.00
CA GLY A 166 -7.67 -1.41 4.03
C GLY A 166 -6.34 -1.78 4.71
N ASP A 167 -5.28 -1.08 4.37
CA ASP A 167 -3.97 -1.17 4.99
C ASP A 167 -4.00 -0.79 6.49
N HIS A 168 -4.72 0.28 6.85
CA HIS A 168 -4.94 0.66 8.25
C HIS A 168 -5.67 -0.43 9.04
N PHE A 169 -6.73 -0.99 8.46
CA PHE A 169 -7.47 -2.09 9.07
C PHE A 169 -6.55 -3.28 9.35
N LEU A 170 -5.77 -3.72 8.36
CA LEU A 170 -4.85 -4.84 8.50
C LEU A 170 -3.74 -4.56 9.53
N PHE A 171 -3.16 -3.36 9.50
CA PHE A 171 -2.15 -2.94 10.47
C PHE A 171 -2.65 -3.03 11.90
N ARG A 172 -3.84 -2.46 12.15
CA ARG A 172 -4.44 -2.46 13.49
C ARG A 172 -4.86 -3.84 13.95
N ARG A 173 -5.44 -4.65 13.07
CA ARG A 173 -5.81 -6.05 13.42
C ARG A 173 -4.59 -6.87 13.80
N ASN A 174 -3.47 -6.66 13.13
CA ASN A 174 -2.22 -7.32 13.52
C ASN A 174 -1.71 -6.83 14.88
N GLN A 175 -1.77 -5.52 15.17
CA GLN A 175 -1.43 -4.99 16.50
C GLN A 175 -2.35 -5.56 17.60
N GLN A 176 -3.65 -5.60 17.37
CA GLN A 176 -4.63 -6.19 18.32
C GLN A 176 -4.38 -7.67 18.58
N ALA A 177 -3.82 -8.37 17.58
CA ALA A 177 -3.40 -9.76 17.71
C ALA A 177 -2.00 -9.94 18.35
N GLY A 178 -1.40 -8.86 18.87
CA GLY A 178 -0.08 -8.87 19.52
C GLY A 178 1.08 -9.01 18.55
N ARG A 179 0.90 -8.68 17.26
CA ARG A 179 1.95 -8.77 16.22
C ARG A 179 2.61 -7.44 15.99
N ALA A 180 3.93 -7.44 15.79
CA ALA A 180 4.69 -6.27 15.40
C ALA A 180 4.55 -5.99 13.90
N ASN A 181 4.25 -4.74 13.53
CA ASN A 181 4.31 -4.28 12.14
C ASN A 181 5.64 -3.57 11.90
N TYR A 182 6.08 -3.56 10.64
CA TYR A 182 7.39 -3.05 10.26
C TYR A 182 7.28 -2.06 9.10
N LYS A 183 8.16 -1.08 9.08
CA LYS A 183 8.43 -0.23 7.92
C LYS A 183 9.66 -0.78 7.21
N ILE A 184 9.57 -0.96 5.90
CA ILE A 184 10.70 -1.26 5.04
C ILE A 184 11.36 0.06 4.68
N THR A 185 12.65 0.21 5.03
CA THR A 185 13.42 1.45 4.87
C THR A 185 14.70 1.21 4.10
N ASN A 186 15.42 2.30 3.82
CA ASN A 186 16.67 2.29 3.06
C ASN A 186 16.50 1.72 1.63
N ILE A 187 15.35 1.96 1.01
CA ILE A 187 15.07 1.59 -0.38
C ILE A 187 14.55 2.81 -1.15
N SER A 188 14.81 2.83 -2.44
CA SER A 188 14.18 3.78 -3.37
C SER A 188 13.06 3.07 -4.11
N VAL A 189 11.90 3.72 -4.22
CA VAL A 189 10.72 3.20 -4.93
C VAL A 189 10.25 4.27 -5.89
N LYS A 190 9.95 3.88 -7.12
CA LYS A 190 9.29 4.76 -8.09
C LYS A 190 7.81 4.44 -8.09
N HIS A 191 6.98 5.44 -7.85
CA HIS A 191 5.53 5.33 -7.82
C HIS A 191 4.96 6.37 -8.77
N LEU A 192 4.25 5.93 -9.80
CA LEU A 192 3.61 6.83 -10.74
C LEU A 192 2.50 7.60 -10.02
N GLU A 193 2.37 8.88 -10.33
CA GLU A 193 1.35 9.71 -9.68
C GLU A 193 -0.04 9.09 -9.83
N SER A 194 -0.67 8.84 -8.68
CA SER A 194 -1.98 8.20 -8.60
C SER A 194 -3.06 9.03 -9.30
N LEU A 195 -3.40 8.63 -10.51
CA LEU A 195 -4.48 9.22 -11.30
C LEU A 195 -5.88 8.99 -10.70
N THR A 196 -5.99 8.19 -9.63
CA THR A 196 -7.26 7.82 -9.01
C THR A 196 -7.65 8.65 -7.79
N SER A 197 -6.70 9.28 -7.12
CA SER A 197 -6.95 9.91 -5.80
C SER A 197 -7.46 11.35 -5.87
N HIS A 198 -7.47 11.99 -7.05
CA HIS A 198 -7.79 13.40 -7.13
C HIS A 198 -9.24 13.68 -7.54
N SER A 199 -10.01 14.16 -6.53
CA SER A 199 -11.05 15.21 -6.63
C SER A 199 -12.47 14.88 -7.12
N SER A 200 -12.84 13.67 -7.52
CA SER A 200 -14.23 13.44 -7.84
C SER A 200 -15.10 13.42 -6.57
N LYS A 201 -16.35 13.91 -6.66
CA LYS A 201 -17.33 13.80 -5.56
C LYS A 201 -17.51 12.35 -5.11
N PHE A 202 -17.38 11.41 -6.04
CA PHE A 202 -17.45 9.97 -5.79
C PHE A 202 -16.32 9.48 -4.88
N ILE A 203 -15.05 9.83 -5.18
CA ILE A 203 -13.89 9.45 -4.37
C ILE A 203 -13.99 10.04 -2.95
N LYS A 204 -14.42 11.30 -2.81
CA LYS A 204 -14.67 11.92 -1.50
C LYS A 204 -15.75 11.18 -0.71
N LYS A 205 -16.79 10.67 -1.37
CA LYS A 205 -17.85 9.87 -0.75
C LYS A 205 -17.30 8.51 -0.28
N LEU A 206 -16.52 7.82 -1.12
CA LEU A 206 -15.85 6.57 -0.76
C LEU A 206 -14.94 6.76 0.45
N PHE A 207 -14.06 7.75 0.45
CA PHE A 207 -13.17 8.04 1.57
C PHE A 207 -13.93 8.20 2.90
N LYS A 208 -15.05 8.95 2.90
CA LYS A 208 -15.87 9.12 4.09
C LYS A 208 -16.56 7.82 4.52
N SER A 209 -17.05 7.04 3.56
CA SER A 209 -17.68 5.75 3.79
C SER A 209 -16.69 4.75 4.40
N ASP A 210 -15.56 4.56 3.73
CA ASP A 210 -14.53 3.61 4.14
C ASP A 210 -13.99 3.94 5.53
N ARG A 211 -13.76 5.24 5.82
CA ARG A 211 -13.38 5.70 7.16
C ARG A 211 -14.41 5.31 8.22
N LYS A 212 -15.70 5.51 7.94
CA LYS A 212 -16.79 5.16 8.87
C LYS A 212 -16.76 3.66 9.18
N TYR A 213 -16.62 2.83 8.16
CA TYR A 213 -16.59 1.38 8.34
C TYR A 213 -15.29 0.90 8.99
N CYS A 214 -14.14 1.47 8.65
CA CYS A 214 -12.89 1.15 9.32
C CYS A 214 -13.01 1.41 10.83
N ILE A 215 -13.51 2.58 11.24
CA ILE A 215 -13.76 2.89 12.66
C ILE A 215 -14.73 1.88 13.32
N LYS A 216 -15.80 1.51 12.61
CA LYS A 216 -16.79 0.54 13.11
C LYS A 216 -16.17 -0.82 13.40
N TYR A 217 -15.27 -1.29 12.54
CA TYR A 217 -14.68 -2.62 12.63
C TYR A 217 -13.42 -2.68 13.51
N ASP A 218 -12.67 -1.59 13.59
CA ASP A 218 -11.45 -1.51 14.42
C ASP A 218 -11.72 -1.24 15.89
N GLY A 219 -12.92 -0.76 16.22
CA GLY A 219 -13.26 -0.33 17.59
C GLY A 219 -12.45 0.87 18.07
N VAL A 220 -11.63 1.46 17.20
CA VAL A 220 -10.84 2.66 17.50
C VAL A 220 -11.59 3.85 16.94
N GLU A 221 -12.26 4.60 17.79
CA GLU A 221 -12.47 6.00 17.51
C GLU A 221 -11.07 6.59 17.30
N HIS A 222 -10.71 6.93 16.06
CA HIS A 222 -9.64 7.89 15.82
C HIS A 222 -9.94 9.04 16.77
N GLN A 223 -9.02 9.34 17.69
CA GLN A 223 -9.22 10.35 18.72
C GLN A 223 -9.97 11.51 18.07
N LYS A 224 -11.23 11.67 18.43
CA LYS A 224 -11.94 12.89 18.10
C LYS A 224 -11.02 13.95 18.67
N LEU A 225 -10.36 14.70 17.77
CA LEU A 225 -9.58 15.85 18.22
C LEU A 225 -10.43 16.53 19.28
N SER A 226 -9.91 16.68 20.50
CA SER A 226 -10.64 17.34 21.58
C SER A 226 -11.17 18.68 21.02
N PHE A 227 -12.24 19.20 21.58
CA PHE A 227 -12.75 20.50 21.13
C PHE A 227 -11.61 21.54 21.05
N MET A 228 -10.68 21.52 22.01
CA MET A 228 -9.48 22.36 22.04
C MET A 228 -8.53 22.08 20.84
N GLN A 229 -8.31 20.83 20.47
CA GLN A 229 -7.47 20.48 19.31
C GLN A 229 -8.12 20.83 17.97
N ARG A 230 -9.46 20.90 17.92
CA ARG A 230 -10.19 21.42 16.76
C ARG A 230 -10.14 22.93 16.68
N MET A 231 -10.08 23.59 17.83
CA MET A 231 -10.02 25.05 17.95
C MET A 231 -8.64 25.59 17.68
N LEU A 232 -7.59 24.83 18.05
CA LEU A 232 -6.19 25.22 17.84
C LEU A 232 -5.37 23.98 17.47
N SER A 233 -4.90 23.92 16.24
CA SER A 233 -3.94 22.89 15.80
C SER A 233 -2.95 23.48 14.80
N LEU A 234 -1.69 23.07 14.93
CA LEU A 234 -0.64 23.34 13.96
C LEU A 234 -0.16 22.01 13.41
N THR A 235 -0.35 21.78 12.11
CA THR A 235 0.03 20.54 11.45
C THR A 235 1.01 20.84 10.33
N TYR A 236 2.12 20.12 10.25
CA TYR A 236 3.04 20.21 9.13
C TYR A 236 2.62 19.18 8.07
N TYR A 237 2.40 19.64 6.85
CA TYR A 237 1.96 18.77 5.75
C TYR A 237 2.49 19.30 4.40
N HIS A 238 3.24 18.49 3.67
CA HIS A 238 3.78 18.82 2.36
C HIS A 238 4.41 20.21 2.27
N GLU A 239 5.50 20.45 3.03
CA GLU A 239 6.24 21.71 3.08
C GLU A 239 5.42 22.94 3.55
N HIS A 240 4.25 22.70 4.13
CA HIS A 240 3.41 23.77 4.65
C HIS A 240 3.04 23.51 6.11
N TYR A 241 2.96 24.59 6.89
CA TYR A 241 2.27 24.58 8.16
C TYR A 241 0.80 24.92 7.94
N VAL A 242 -0.09 24.10 8.48
CA VAL A 242 -1.52 24.38 8.49
C VAL A 242 -1.90 24.72 9.93
N LEU A 243 -2.19 25.97 10.19
CA LEU A 243 -2.75 26.45 11.46
C LEU A 243 -4.28 26.40 11.35
N CYS A 244 -4.92 25.66 12.25
CA CYS A 244 -6.35 25.71 12.43
C CYS A 244 -6.63 26.53 13.70
N LEU A 245 -7.29 27.66 13.54
CA LEU A 245 -7.69 28.55 14.63
C LEU A 245 -9.20 28.79 14.51
N LEU A 246 -9.96 28.40 15.55
CA LEU A 246 -11.42 28.59 15.60
C LEU A 246 -12.17 28.04 14.37
N GLY A 247 -11.66 26.93 13.78
CA GLY A 247 -12.23 26.34 12.58
C GLY A 247 -11.76 26.96 11.25
N LEU A 248 -11.04 28.08 11.29
CA LEU A 248 -10.39 28.68 10.11
C LEU A 248 -9.04 27.99 9.87
N LYS A 249 -8.81 27.54 8.64
CA LYS A 249 -7.54 26.92 8.23
C LYS A 249 -6.70 27.95 7.48
N MET A 250 -5.54 28.28 8.03
CA MET A 250 -4.53 29.09 7.38
C MET A 250 -3.35 28.22 6.98
N LYS A 251 -2.88 28.34 5.74
CA LYS A 251 -1.78 27.56 5.18
C LYS A 251 -0.58 28.47 4.96
N PHE A 252 0.57 28.10 5.55
CA PHE A 252 1.82 28.85 5.44
C PHE A 252 2.86 27.97 4.73
N LYS A 253 3.51 28.49 3.69
CA LYS A 253 4.61 27.80 3.03
C LYS A 253 5.86 27.88 3.89
N CYS A 254 6.51 26.74 4.12
CA CYS A 254 7.78 26.70 4.83
C CYS A 254 8.89 27.15 3.87
N HIS A 255 9.48 28.35 4.08
CA HIS A 255 10.72 28.70 3.41
C HIS A 255 11.86 28.03 4.18
N LYS A 256 12.46 26.98 3.62
CA LYS A 256 13.77 26.50 4.09
C LYS A 256 14.77 27.66 3.93
N LYS A 257 15.12 28.34 5.02
CA LYS A 257 16.39 29.08 5.04
C LYS A 257 17.49 28.01 5.01
N ALA A 258 18.29 28.01 3.96
CA ALA A 258 19.54 27.28 3.95
C ALA A 258 20.34 27.79 5.17
N LEU A 259 20.58 26.92 6.14
CA LEU A 259 21.62 27.09 7.11
C LEU A 259 22.93 26.81 6.37
N VAL A 260 23.68 27.89 6.14
CA VAL A 260 25.05 27.87 5.69
C VAL A 260 25.91 27.30 6.82
#